data_ee4c19daa700ca0a83d72e935d00a37a
#
_entry.id   ee4c19daa700ca0a83d72e935d00a37a
#
_cell.length_a   1.000
_cell.length_b   1.000
_cell.length_c   1.000
_cell.angle_alpha   90.00
_cell.angle_beta   90.00
_cell.angle_gamma   90.00
#
_symmetry.space_group_name_H-M   'P 1'
#
loop_
_entity.id
_entity.type
_entity.pdbx_description
1 polymer ?
#
loop_
_entity_poly.entity_id
_entity_poly.type
_entity_poly.pdbx_seq_one_letter_code
_entity_poly.pdbx_strand_id
1 'polypeptide(L)'
;MSTPLPEEHAVLLTGPVLSEKTALVTGASRGIGRAIALRLGRLGASVAICARSRDDLERTAASLRNEGIRTLPIVADVTHAAEVHGMIEQTCSRFGEVEILVNNAGLGMFGPFHERTESDWDAVLATNLKAVFLTSRAVAPAMIRLGRGHIINISSLASKSAFPGGAIYCASKWGLMGLTACMAEDLRAHGVRVGVICPGSVATEFSSHAGRNPATLLQPEDVAHAVAMLVTQSPQSFISEVDVRPLRKA
;
A
#
# COMPACT_ATOMS: atom_id res chain seq x y z
N MET A 1 -26.36 12.18 -34.34
CA MET A 1 -24.94 12.46 -34.59
C MET A 1 -24.22 12.29 -33.25
N SER A 2 -23.56 11.16 -33.06
CA SER A 2 -22.78 10.90 -31.83
C SER A 2 -21.42 11.56 -31.99
N THR A 3 -21.11 12.50 -31.11
CA THR A 3 -19.78 13.09 -30.99
C THR A 3 -18.79 11.97 -30.63
N PRO A 4 -17.71 11.75 -31.38
CA PRO A 4 -16.71 10.76 -30.98
C PRO A 4 -16.08 11.17 -29.68
N LEU A 5 -15.95 10.21 -28.74
CA LEU A 5 -15.21 10.40 -27.50
C LEU A 5 -13.76 10.72 -27.84
N PRO A 6 -13.11 11.65 -27.14
CA PRO A 6 -11.70 11.96 -27.41
C PRO A 6 -10.84 10.70 -27.20
N GLU A 7 -9.90 10.47 -28.13
CA GLU A 7 -8.98 9.32 -28.16
C GLU A 7 -7.96 9.26 -26.99
N GLU A 8 -8.08 10.16 -26.00
CA GLU A 8 -7.15 10.29 -24.90
C GLU A 8 -7.22 9.19 -23.82
N HIS A 9 -8.15 8.23 -23.91
CA HIS A 9 -8.35 7.21 -22.86
C HIS A 9 -7.56 5.91 -23.04
N ALA A 10 -6.77 5.79 -24.10
CA ALA A 10 -5.92 4.62 -24.38
C ALA A 10 -4.44 4.85 -24.06
N VAL A 11 -4.11 5.67 -23.07
CA VAL A 11 -2.72 5.80 -22.63
C VAL A 11 -2.38 4.54 -21.82
N LEU A 12 -1.81 3.56 -22.50
CA LEU A 12 -0.98 2.57 -21.82
C LEU A 12 0.01 3.33 -20.96
N LEU A 13 0.00 3.07 -19.64
CA LEU A 13 0.84 3.75 -18.63
C LEU A 13 2.33 3.40 -18.84
N THR A 14 2.93 3.91 -19.91
CA THR A 14 4.29 3.59 -20.37
C THR A 14 5.24 4.78 -20.30
N GLY A 15 4.84 5.87 -19.60
CA GLY A 15 5.66 7.07 -19.46
C GLY A 15 5.75 7.55 -18.01
N PRO A 16 6.52 8.62 -17.72
CA PRO A 16 6.74 9.15 -16.38
C PRO A 16 5.51 9.97 -15.89
N VAL A 17 4.33 9.35 -15.88
CA VAL A 17 3.03 9.96 -15.50
C VAL A 17 2.98 10.43 -14.04
N LEU A 18 3.91 9.99 -13.20
CA LEU A 18 4.07 10.40 -11.81
C LEU A 18 5.31 11.30 -11.61
N SER A 19 5.81 11.94 -12.68
CA SER A 19 6.90 12.91 -12.56
C SER A 19 6.59 13.95 -11.50
N GLU A 20 7.60 14.30 -10.70
CA GLU A 20 7.50 15.25 -9.59
C GLU A 20 6.60 14.82 -8.41
N LYS A 21 5.98 13.62 -8.47
CA LYS A 21 5.23 13.08 -7.34
C LYS A 21 6.14 12.42 -6.32
N THR A 22 5.83 12.63 -5.05
CA THR A 22 6.48 11.95 -3.94
C THR A 22 5.60 10.82 -3.43
N ALA A 23 6.12 9.60 -3.49
CA ALA A 23 5.48 8.42 -2.95
C ALA A 23 6.19 7.92 -1.68
N LEU A 24 5.43 7.51 -0.68
CA LEU A 24 5.91 6.84 0.53
C LEU A 24 5.27 5.45 0.63
N VAL A 25 6.08 4.40 0.68
CA VAL A 25 5.62 3.01 0.75
C VAL A 25 6.11 2.35 2.03
N THR A 26 5.20 1.92 2.90
CA THR A 26 5.53 1.22 4.14
C THR A 26 5.66 -0.29 3.92
N GLY A 27 6.52 -0.97 4.69
CA GLY A 27 6.78 -2.41 4.53
C GLY A 27 7.43 -2.74 3.18
N ALA A 28 8.30 -1.86 2.66
CA ALA A 28 8.81 -1.94 1.30
C ALA A 28 10.16 -2.65 1.16
N SER A 29 10.64 -3.33 2.20
CA SER A 29 11.93 -4.07 2.13
C SER A 29 11.87 -5.34 1.26
N ARG A 30 10.68 -5.86 0.97
CA ARG A 30 10.46 -7.09 0.17
C ARG A 30 9.02 -7.21 -0.32
N GLY A 31 8.73 -8.27 -1.07
CA GLY A 31 7.38 -8.67 -1.48
C GLY A 31 6.58 -7.58 -2.17
N ILE A 32 5.32 -7.43 -1.78
CA ILE A 32 4.37 -6.48 -2.37
C ILE A 32 4.88 -5.04 -2.28
N GLY A 33 5.38 -4.61 -1.12
CA GLY A 33 5.85 -3.24 -0.93
C GLY A 33 7.03 -2.87 -1.83
N ARG A 34 7.99 -3.80 -2.03
CA ARG A 34 9.09 -3.62 -2.97
C ARG A 34 8.58 -3.49 -4.41
N ALA A 35 7.66 -4.35 -4.83
CA ALA A 35 7.09 -4.31 -6.18
C ALA A 35 6.31 -3.01 -6.42
N ILE A 36 5.57 -2.53 -5.43
CA ILE A 36 4.87 -1.24 -5.49
C ILE A 36 5.87 -0.08 -5.63
N ALA A 37 6.91 -0.05 -4.79
CA ALA A 37 7.95 0.99 -4.85
C ALA A 37 8.62 1.03 -6.23
N LEU A 38 8.97 -0.13 -6.78
CA LEU A 38 9.53 -0.27 -8.12
C LEU A 38 8.56 0.25 -9.19
N ARG A 39 7.30 -0.14 -9.13
CA ARG A 39 6.29 0.27 -10.12
C ARG A 39 6.04 1.77 -10.11
N LEU A 40 5.90 2.38 -8.93
CA LEU A 40 5.70 3.83 -8.80
C LEU A 40 6.93 4.61 -9.27
N GLY A 41 8.14 4.12 -8.96
CA GLY A 41 9.39 4.70 -9.43
C GLY A 41 9.52 4.66 -10.97
N ARG A 42 9.19 3.53 -11.60
CA ARG A 42 9.17 3.40 -13.07
C ARG A 42 8.15 4.33 -13.74
N LEU A 43 7.10 4.73 -13.02
CA LEU A 43 6.16 5.75 -13.47
C LEU A 43 6.65 7.19 -13.21
N GLY A 44 7.85 7.38 -12.67
CA GLY A 44 8.51 8.67 -12.51
C GLY A 44 8.44 9.25 -11.09
N ALA A 45 7.80 8.59 -10.13
CA ALA A 45 7.75 9.09 -8.76
C ALA A 45 9.12 9.04 -8.06
N SER A 46 9.37 10.02 -7.16
CA SER A 46 10.40 9.89 -6.13
C SER A 46 9.84 9.03 -5.00
N VAL A 47 10.55 7.97 -4.60
CA VAL A 47 9.99 6.96 -3.71
C VAL A 47 10.76 6.88 -2.39
N ALA A 48 10.12 7.27 -1.30
CA ALA A 48 10.57 6.91 0.04
C ALA A 48 10.05 5.51 0.38
N ILE A 49 10.93 4.65 0.89
CA ILE A 49 10.61 3.29 1.30
C ILE A 49 10.90 3.11 2.79
N CYS A 50 9.98 2.48 3.51
CA CYS A 50 10.12 2.30 4.96
C CYS A 50 9.99 0.82 5.34
N ALA A 51 10.86 0.37 6.25
CA ALA A 51 10.77 -0.92 6.93
C ALA A 51 11.65 -0.90 8.20
N ARG A 52 11.52 -1.94 9.04
CA ARG A 52 12.31 -2.10 10.27
C ARG A 52 13.71 -2.68 10.03
N SER A 53 13.84 -3.58 9.05
CA SER A 53 15.13 -4.21 8.72
C SER A 53 15.96 -3.29 7.83
N ARG A 54 17.06 -2.75 8.38
CA ARG A 54 17.98 -1.86 7.64
C ARG A 54 18.55 -2.56 6.41
N ASP A 55 19.09 -3.76 6.57
CA ASP A 55 19.82 -4.46 5.51
C ASP A 55 18.90 -4.83 4.34
N ASP A 56 17.68 -5.32 4.61
CA ASP A 56 16.69 -5.64 3.58
C ASP A 56 16.24 -4.37 2.84
N LEU A 57 16.08 -3.27 3.59
CA LEU A 57 15.65 -2.00 3.04
C LEU A 57 16.71 -1.40 2.12
N GLU A 58 17.98 -1.44 2.53
CA GLU A 58 19.10 -0.96 1.70
C GLU A 58 19.27 -1.80 0.44
N ARG A 59 19.10 -3.13 0.52
CA ARG A 59 19.10 -3.99 -0.69
C ARG A 59 18.00 -3.58 -1.67
N THR A 60 16.81 -3.30 -1.16
CA THR A 60 15.71 -2.80 -1.99
C THR A 60 16.05 -1.44 -2.57
N ALA A 61 16.56 -0.51 -1.76
CA ALA A 61 16.94 0.83 -2.22
C ALA A 61 18.01 0.78 -3.33
N ALA A 62 19.02 -0.06 -3.16
CA ALA A 62 20.05 -0.28 -4.19
C ALA A 62 19.43 -0.80 -5.50
N SER A 63 18.52 -1.78 -5.42
CA SER A 63 17.82 -2.30 -6.59
C SER A 63 17.02 -1.21 -7.32
N LEU A 64 16.32 -0.33 -6.61
CA LEU A 64 15.57 0.76 -7.20
C LEU A 64 16.48 1.81 -7.83
N ARG A 65 17.59 2.17 -7.16
CA ARG A 65 18.58 3.12 -7.68
C ARG A 65 19.25 2.63 -8.96
N ASN A 66 19.52 1.32 -9.06
CA ASN A 66 20.08 0.71 -10.29
C ASN A 66 19.14 0.83 -11.50
N GLU A 67 17.84 1.03 -11.25
CA GLU A 67 16.85 1.35 -12.29
C GLU A 67 16.66 2.86 -12.51
N GLY A 68 17.53 3.70 -11.92
CA GLY A 68 17.45 5.16 -12.05
C GLY A 68 16.38 5.82 -11.18
N ILE A 69 15.76 5.08 -10.24
CA ILE A 69 14.67 5.59 -9.40
C ILE A 69 15.24 6.42 -8.25
N ARG A 70 14.74 7.62 -8.08
CA ARG A 70 15.05 8.48 -6.91
C ARG A 70 14.47 7.85 -5.65
N THR A 71 15.32 7.27 -4.81
CA THR A 71 14.89 6.44 -3.67
C THR A 71 15.52 6.90 -2.36
N LEU A 72 14.69 6.99 -1.31
CA LEU A 72 15.08 7.26 0.07
C LEU A 72 14.66 6.10 0.98
N PRO A 73 15.59 5.28 1.50
CA PRO A 73 15.31 4.29 2.52
C PRO A 73 15.23 4.93 3.90
N ILE A 74 14.20 4.62 4.68
CA ILE A 74 13.97 5.12 6.04
C ILE A 74 13.67 3.93 6.96
N VAL A 75 14.52 3.70 7.93
CA VAL A 75 14.30 2.68 8.96
C VAL A 75 13.35 3.25 9.99
N ALA A 76 12.15 2.69 10.10
CA ALA A 76 11.16 3.08 11.10
C ALA A 76 10.16 1.95 11.39
N ASP A 77 9.67 1.92 12.64
CA ASP A 77 8.51 1.11 13.02
C ASP A 77 7.25 1.98 12.96
N VAL A 78 6.40 1.68 12.00
CA VAL A 78 5.14 2.42 11.74
C VAL A 78 4.10 2.30 12.87
N THR A 79 4.32 1.44 13.85
CA THR A 79 3.46 1.31 15.05
C THR A 79 3.71 2.41 16.09
N HIS A 80 4.80 3.19 15.94
CA HIS A 80 5.22 4.28 16.83
C HIS A 80 5.01 5.65 16.19
N ALA A 81 4.19 6.48 16.81
CA ALA A 81 3.82 7.80 16.25
C ALA A 81 5.04 8.72 16.02
N ALA A 82 6.04 8.70 16.90
CA ALA A 82 7.25 9.51 16.76
C ALA A 82 8.09 9.09 15.54
N GLU A 83 8.20 7.77 15.31
CA GLU A 83 8.95 7.24 14.16
C GLU A 83 8.20 7.53 12.84
N VAL A 84 6.85 7.45 12.84
CA VAL A 84 6.03 7.88 11.70
C VAL A 84 6.26 9.35 11.37
N HIS A 85 6.26 10.22 12.40
CA HIS A 85 6.52 11.66 12.19
C HIS A 85 7.90 11.91 11.57
N GLY A 86 8.96 11.34 12.15
CA GLY A 86 10.32 11.46 11.62
C GLY A 86 10.48 10.88 10.20
N MET A 87 9.77 9.81 9.87
CA MET A 87 9.74 9.25 8.52
C MET A 87 9.15 10.22 7.50
N ILE A 88 8.04 10.88 7.84
CA ILE A 88 7.40 11.85 6.97
C ILE A 88 8.25 13.10 6.83
N GLU A 89 8.84 13.63 7.91
CA GLU A 89 9.74 14.77 7.86
C GLU A 89 10.94 14.51 6.95
N GLN A 90 11.59 13.37 7.07
CA GLN A 90 12.71 12.97 6.19
C GLN A 90 12.27 12.89 4.72
N THR A 91 11.07 12.33 4.46
CA THR A 91 10.53 12.24 3.10
C THR A 91 10.29 13.63 2.53
N CYS A 92 9.61 14.50 3.27
CA CYS A 92 9.29 15.87 2.85
C CYS A 92 10.56 16.73 2.63
N SER A 93 11.54 16.62 3.51
CA SER A 93 12.82 17.31 3.36
C SER A 93 13.58 16.90 2.10
N ARG A 94 13.45 15.62 1.70
CA ARG A 94 14.21 15.08 0.55
C ARG A 94 13.52 15.23 -0.79
N PHE A 95 12.18 15.10 -0.82
CA PHE A 95 11.40 14.99 -2.05
C PHE A 95 10.22 15.95 -2.13
N GLY A 96 9.93 16.72 -1.09
CA GLY A 96 8.70 17.51 -0.98
C GLY A 96 7.54 16.71 -0.38
N GLU A 97 6.37 17.31 -0.33
CA GLU A 97 5.18 16.77 0.33
C GLU A 97 4.77 15.40 -0.25
N VAL A 98 4.36 14.50 0.63
CA VAL A 98 3.89 13.16 0.22
C VAL A 98 2.55 13.29 -0.48
N GLU A 99 2.51 12.98 -1.77
CA GLU A 99 1.28 12.97 -2.57
C GLU A 99 0.70 11.56 -2.75
N ILE A 100 1.51 10.51 -2.55
CA ILE A 100 1.08 9.11 -2.63
C ILE A 100 1.58 8.39 -1.39
N LEU A 101 0.67 7.96 -0.52
CA LEU A 101 0.96 7.08 0.61
C LEU A 101 0.45 5.68 0.31
N VAL A 102 1.32 4.67 0.40
CA VAL A 102 0.91 3.27 0.34
C VAL A 102 1.17 2.59 1.68
N ASN A 103 0.10 2.31 2.40
CA ASN A 103 0.10 1.56 3.65
C ASN A 103 0.12 0.05 3.32
N ASN A 104 1.32 -0.49 3.18
CA ASN A 104 1.53 -1.90 2.85
C ASN A 104 2.13 -2.70 4.02
N ALA A 105 2.76 -2.07 5.00
CA ALA A 105 3.25 -2.78 6.19
C ALA A 105 2.14 -3.63 6.81
N GLY A 106 2.42 -4.90 7.05
CA GLY A 106 1.43 -5.84 7.58
C GLY A 106 2.08 -7.01 8.32
N LEU A 107 1.31 -7.59 9.23
CA LEU A 107 1.67 -8.74 10.03
C LEU A 107 0.52 -9.75 10.02
N GLY A 108 0.85 -11.03 9.79
CA GLY A 108 -0.08 -12.14 9.90
C GLY A 108 0.36 -13.10 11.01
N MET A 109 -0.55 -13.38 11.94
CA MET A 109 -0.40 -14.42 12.93
C MET A 109 -1.59 -15.37 12.81
N PHE A 110 -1.30 -16.61 12.44
CA PHE A 110 -2.30 -17.61 12.10
C PHE A 110 -2.25 -18.78 13.07
N GLY A 111 -3.38 -19.38 13.37
CA GLY A 111 -3.53 -20.55 14.23
C GLY A 111 -4.86 -20.57 14.97
N PRO A 112 -5.16 -21.64 15.75
CA PRO A 112 -6.42 -21.79 16.46
C PRO A 112 -6.69 -20.57 17.37
N PHE A 113 -7.92 -20.06 17.32
CA PHE A 113 -8.29 -18.82 18.02
C PHE A 113 -7.97 -18.86 19.53
N HIS A 114 -8.29 -19.99 20.18
CA HIS A 114 -8.12 -20.17 21.62
C HIS A 114 -6.66 -20.31 22.08
N GLU A 115 -5.72 -20.48 21.14
CA GLU A 115 -4.28 -20.54 21.42
C GLU A 115 -3.57 -19.21 21.19
N ARG A 116 -4.28 -18.20 20.68
CA ARG A 116 -3.69 -16.88 20.41
C ARG A 116 -3.61 -16.07 21.69
N THR A 117 -2.50 -15.32 21.84
CA THR A 117 -2.24 -14.48 23.00
C THR A 117 -2.74 -13.05 22.80
N GLU A 118 -2.90 -12.31 23.90
CA GLU A 118 -3.15 -10.85 23.86
C GLU A 118 -2.02 -10.12 23.09
N SER A 119 -0.77 -10.54 23.28
CA SER A 119 0.38 -9.98 22.56
C SER A 119 0.28 -10.20 21.04
N ASP A 120 -0.23 -11.35 20.58
CA ASP A 120 -0.48 -11.59 19.15
C ASP A 120 -1.54 -10.61 18.61
N TRP A 121 -2.61 -10.41 19.38
CA TRP A 121 -3.67 -9.47 19.07
C TRP A 121 -3.12 -8.04 18.94
N ASP A 122 -2.41 -7.57 19.96
CA ASP A 122 -1.86 -6.22 19.99
C ASP A 122 -0.88 -5.97 18.84
N ALA A 123 0.03 -6.91 18.57
CA ALA A 123 1.00 -6.78 17.49
C ALA A 123 0.35 -6.68 16.11
N VAL A 124 -0.68 -7.53 15.85
CA VAL A 124 -1.39 -7.52 14.57
C VAL A 124 -2.21 -6.25 14.40
N LEU A 125 -2.97 -5.83 15.42
CA LEU A 125 -3.79 -4.61 15.35
C LEU A 125 -2.91 -3.36 15.28
N ALA A 126 -1.80 -3.30 16.03
CA ALA A 126 -0.85 -2.20 15.97
C ALA A 126 -0.28 -2.03 14.55
N THR A 127 0.10 -3.14 13.89
CA THR A 127 0.72 -3.09 12.56
C THR A 127 -0.31 -2.88 11.46
N ASN A 128 -1.43 -3.63 11.46
CA ASN A 128 -2.35 -3.66 10.33
C ASN A 128 -3.40 -2.55 10.34
N LEU A 129 -3.65 -1.95 11.51
CA LEU A 129 -4.72 -0.97 11.68
C LEU A 129 -4.22 0.35 12.27
N LYS A 130 -3.62 0.34 13.48
CA LYS A 130 -3.12 1.55 14.11
C LYS A 130 -2.07 2.26 13.28
N ALA A 131 -1.11 1.53 12.69
CA ALA A 131 -0.07 2.11 11.84
C ALA A 131 -0.66 2.83 10.63
N VAL A 132 -1.71 2.27 10.00
CA VAL A 132 -2.42 2.92 8.88
C VAL A 132 -3.07 4.22 9.32
N PHE A 133 -3.70 4.23 10.51
CA PHE A 133 -4.24 5.47 11.09
C PHE A 133 -3.14 6.51 11.31
N LEU A 134 -2.01 6.13 11.91
CA LEU A 134 -0.92 7.05 12.22
C LEU A 134 -0.31 7.68 10.96
N THR A 135 0.02 6.86 9.97
CA THR A 135 0.64 7.32 8.71
C THR A 135 -0.32 8.19 7.89
N SER A 136 -1.58 7.76 7.75
CA SER A 136 -2.59 8.51 7.00
C SER A 136 -2.91 9.85 7.66
N ARG A 137 -3.09 9.87 9.00
CA ARG A 137 -3.31 11.09 9.77
C ARG A 137 -2.16 12.09 9.60
N ALA A 138 -0.94 11.60 9.50
CA ALA A 138 0.23 12.46 9.44
C ALA A 138 0.41 13.11 8.05
N VAL A 139 0.03 12.46 6.94
CA VAL A 139 0.11 13.03 5.59
C VAL A 139 -1.13 13.83 5.19
N ALA A 140 -2.30 13.52 5.75
CA ALA A 140 -3.57 14.12 5.34
C ALA A 140 -3.59 15.66 5.36
N PRO A 141 -3.05 16.38 6.38
CA PRO A 141 -3.06 17.84 6.39
C PRO A 141 -2.33 18.46 5.18
N ALA A 142 -1.20 17.88 4.75
CA ALA A 142 -0.48 18.34 3.58
C ALA A 142 -1.26 18.08 2.29
N MET A 143 -1.83 16.89 2.14
CA MET A 143 -2.67 16.54 0.97
C MET A 143 -3.90 17.46 0.87
N ILE A 144 -4.54 17.80 1.99
CA ILE A 144 -5.66 18.75 2.06
C ILE A 144 -5.22 20.12 1.56
N ARG A 145 -4.08 20.66 2.04
CA ARG A 145 -3.55 21.95 1.56
C ARG A 145 -3.22 21.95 0.08
N LEU A 146 -2.74 20.82 -0.44
CA LEU A 146 -2.44 20.65 -1.87
C LEU A 146 -3.70 20.47 -2.74
N GLY A 147 -4.85 20.18 -2.15
CA GLY A 147 -6.09 19.84 -2.86
C GLY A 147 -5.99 18.55 -3.67
N ARG A 148 -5.03 17.67 -3.35
CA ARG A 148 -4.80 16.40 -4.04
C ARG A 148 -3.97 15.44 -3.19
N GLY A 149 -4.14 14.16 -3.42
CA GLY A 149 -3.36 13.09 -2.79
C GLY A 149 -4.01 11.73 -2.98
N HIS A 150 -3.20 10.69 -2.78
CA HIS A 150 -3.66 9.31 -2.80
C HIS A 150 -3.17 8.57 -1.55
N ILE A 151 -4.08 8.00 -0.79
CA ILE A 151 -3.79 7.06 0.31
C ILE A 151 -4.30 5.70 -0.13
N ILE A 152 -3.40 4.74 -0.33
CA ILE A 152 -3.74 3.39 -0.76
C ILE A 152 -3.43 2.41 0.37
N ASN A 153 -4.43 1.69 0.84
CA ASN A 153 -4.30 0.71 1.89
C ASN A 153 -4.27 -0.71 1.31
N ILE A 154 -3.24 -1.48 1.63
CA ILE A 154 -3.17 -2.89 1.22
C ILE A 154 -3.87 -3.73 2.29
N SER A 155 -5.09 -4.15 1.96
CA SER A 155 -5.91 -5.04 2.78
C SER A 155 -5.67 -6.51 2.40
N SER A 156 -6.72 -7.30 2.27
CA SER A 156 -6.70 -8.70 1.87
C SER A 156 -8.12 -9.15 1.55
N LEU A 157 -8.31 -10.23 0.80
CA LEU A 157 -9.60 -10.92 0.73
C LEU A 157 -10.06 -11.46 2.10
N ALA A 158 -9.14 -11.56 3.08
CA ALA A 158 -9.47 -11.83 4.48
C ALA A 158 -10.30 -10.73 5.15
N SER A 159 -10.42 -9.56 4.54
CA SER A 159 -11.34 -8.49 4.97
C SER A 159 -12.80 -8.73 4.52
N LYS A 160 -13.05 -9.78 3.76
CA LYS A 160 -14.37 -10.12 3.20
C LYS A 160 -14.79 -11.56 3.48
N SER A 161 -13.83 -12.42 3.80
CA SER A 161 -14.07 -13.85 4.03
C SER A 161 -13.24 -14.34 5.19
N ALA A 162 -13.88 -14.98 6.16
CA ALA A 162 -13.22 -15.63 7.28
C ALA A 162 -12.65 -17.00 6.86
N PHE A 163 -11.61 -17.43 7.54
CA PHE A 163 -11.02 -18.78 7.39
C PHE A 163 -10.48 -19.29 8.72
N PRO A 164 -10.38 -20.60 8.92
CA PRO A 164 -9.85 -21.18 10.14
C PRO A 164 -8.44 -20.66 10.46
N GLY A 165 -8.20 -20.28 11.71
CA GLY A 165 -6.92 -19.76 12.16
C GLY A 165 -6.65 -18.29 11.80
N GLY A 166 -7.58 -17.61 11.12
CA GLY A 166 -7.41 -16.24 10.67
C GLY A 166 -8.00 -15.16 11.58
N ALA A 167 -8.51 -15.50 12.77
CA ALA A 167 -9.36 -14.60 13.58
C ALA A 167 -8.78 -13.20 13.76
N ILE A 168 -7.56 -13.07 14.29
CA ILE A 168 -6.94 -11.75 14.56
C ILE A 168 -6.63 -11.01 13.24
N TYR A 169 -6.09 -11.73 12.26
CA TYR A 169 -5.77 -11.14 10.96
C TYR A 169 -7.02 -10.63 10.23
N CYS A 170 -8.08 -11.47 10.17
CA CYS A 170 -9.35 -11.05 9.59
C CYS A 170 -9.91 -9.83 10.33
N ALA A 171 -9.95 -9.84 11.67
CA ALA A 171 -10.43 -8.70 12.45
C ALA A 171 -9.68 -7.39 12.08
N SER A 172 -8.35 -7.45 11.97
CA SER A 172 -7.54 -6.29 11.57
C SER A 172 -7.86 -5.79 10.16
N LYS A 173 -8.07 -6.72 9.21
CA LYS A 173 -8.35 -6.36 7.81
C LYS A 173 -9.79 -5.92 7.59
N TRP A 174 -10.77 -6.44 8.34
CA TRP A 174 -12.14 -5.92 8.38
C TRP A 174 -12.17 -4.51 8.99
N GLY A 175 -11.47 -4.29 10.10
CA GLY A 175 -11.32 -2.94 10.68
C GLY A 175 -10.68 -1.95 9.71
N LEU A 176 -9.70 -2.39 8.93
CA LEU A 176 -9.06 -1.56 7.90
C LEU A 176 -10.04 -1.13 6.80
N MET A 177 -11.00 -1.97 6.41
CA MET A 177 -12.04 -1.58 5.45
C MET A 177 -12.88 -0.43 5.98
N GLY A 178 -13.38 -0.54 7.24
CA GLY A 178 -14.15 0.52 7.87
C GLY A 178 -13.37 1.82 8.02
N LEU A 179 -12.11 1.74 8.49
CA LEU A 179 -11.23 2.90 8.59
C LEU A 179 -11.02 3.56 7.21
N THR A 180 -10.76 2.76 6.17
CA THR A 180 -10.55 3.27 4.81
C THR A 180 -11.79 3.99 4.28
N ALA A 181 -12.97 3.40 4.46
CA ALA A 181 -14.23 3.99 4.00
C ALA A 181 -14.50 5.35 4.67
N CYS A 182 -14.33 5.45 5.99
CA CYS A 182 -14.52 6.70 6.70
C CYS A 182 -13.49 7.77 6.28
N MET A 183 -12.20 7.41 6.18
CA MET A 183 -11.17 8.33 5.69
C MET A 183 -11.47 8.83 4.27
N ALA A 184 -12.04 7.98 3.41
CA ALA A 184 -12.41 8.37 2.06
C ALA A 184 -13.51 9.44 2.07
N GLU A 185 -14.55 9.27 2.89
CA GLU A 185 -15.62 10.27 3.02
C GLU A 185 -15.11 11.60 3.62
N ASP A 186 -14.23 11.54 4.63
CA ASP A 186 -13.66 12.74 5.25
C ASP A 186 -12.76 13.54 4.29
N LEU A 187 -12.04 12.87 3.38
CA LEU A 187 -10.97 13.49 2.61
C LEU A 187 -11.33 13.80 1.15
N ARG A 188 -12.34 13.15 0.58
CA ARG A 188 -12.70 13.33 -0.84
C ARG A 188 -13.14 14.75 -1.20
N ALA A 189 -13.79 15.47 -0.29
CA ALA A 189 -14.16 16.87 -0.49
C ALA A 189 -12.93 17.80 -0.64
N HIS A 190 -11.77 17.34 -0.20
CA HIS A 190 -10.48 18.04 -0.31
C HIS A 190 -9.63 17.55 -1.49
N GLY A 191 -10.20 16.78 -2.42
CA GLY A 191 -9.48 16.24 -3.58
C GLY A 191 -8.53 15.09 -3.26
N VAL A 192 -8.58 14.52 -2.04
CA VAL A 192 -7.75 13.40 -1.62
C VAL A 192 -8.52 12.08 -1.76
N ARG A 193 -7.93 11.12 -2.44
CA ARG A 193 -8.53 9.79 -2.66
C ARG A 193 -7.96 8.77 -1.70
N VAL A 194 -8.83 8.05 -1.01
CA VAL A 194 -8.42 6.96 -0.10
C VAL A 194 -9.01 5.66 -0.62
N GLY A 195 -8.16 4.80 -1.17
CA GLY A 195 -8.58 3.52 -1.75
C GLY A 195 -7.97 2.32 -1.04
N VAL A 196 -8.56 1.15 -1.25
CA VAL A 196 -8.10 -0.12 -0.71
C VAL A 196 -7.93 -1.17 -1.79
N ILE A 197 -6.87 -1.95 -1.67
CA ILE A 197 -6.64 -3.13 -2.51
C ILE A 197 -6.74 -4.36 -1.61
N CYS A 198 -7.54 -5.35 -2.05
CA CYS A 198 -7.78 -6.61 -1.34
C CYS A 198 -7.18 -7.78 -2.13
N PRO A 199 -5.88 -8.07 -1.98
CA PRO A 199 -5.27 -9.20 -2.67
C PRO A 199 -5.72 -10.53 -2.08
N GLY A 200 -5.80 -11.54 -2.94
CA GLY A 200 -5.79 -12.95 -2.54
C GLY A 200 -4.39 -13.40 -2.11
N SER A 201 -4.12 -14.69 -2.25
CA SER A 201 -2.79 -15.24 -1.92
C SER A 201 -1.73 -14.76 -2.92
N VAL A 202 -0.69 -14.11 -2.43
CA VAL A 202 0.43 -13.56 -3.19
C VAL A 202 1.70 -14.35 -2.87
N ALA A 203 2.52 -14.64 -3.85
CA ALA A 203 3.79 -15.36 -3.71
C ALA A 203 4.84 -14.48 -2.99
N THR A 204 4.80 -14.48 -1.67
CA THR A 204 5.71 -13.73 -0.78
C THR A 204 6.04 -14.56 0.46
N GLU A 205 7.01 -14.10 1.25
CA GLU A 205 7.37 -14.71 2.54
C GLU A 205 6.38 -14.34 3.68
N PHE A 206 5.31 -13.62 3.40
CA PHE A 206 4.33 -13.17 4.40
C PHE A 206 3.56 -14.33 5.04
N SER A 207 3.28 -15.38 4.28
CA SER A 207 2.60 -16.59 4.78
C SER A 207 3.23 -17.84 4.18
N SER A 208 3.16 -18.95 4.92
CA SER A 208 3.56 -20.24 4.37
C SER A 208 2.63 -20.63 3.21
N HIS A 209 3.22 -20.95 2.07
CA HIS A 209 2.52 -21.49 0.91
C HIS A 209 2.68 -23.01 0.80
N ALA A 210 3.00 -23.68 1.91
CA ALA A 210 3.19 -25.13 1.94
C ALA A 210 1.97 -25.86 1.35
N GLY A 211 2.21 -26.72 0.37
CA GLY A 211 1.17 -27.50 -0.32
C GLY A 211 0.37 -26.72 -1.39
N ARG A 212 0.64 -25.44 -1.63
CA ARG A 212 0.00 -24.68 -2.71
C ARG A 212 0.84 -24.70 -3.99
N ASN A 213 0.15 -24.76 -5.13
CA ASN A 213 0.82 -24.62 -6.42
C ASN A 213 1.25 -23.16 -6.64
N PRO A 214 2.56 -22.85 -6.79
CA PRO A 214 3.02 -21.49 -7.01
C PRO A 214 2.39 -20.81 -8.25
N ALA A 215 2.03 -21.58 -9.28
CA ALA A 215 1.40 -21.07 -10.48
C ALA A 215 -0.05 -20.57 -10.27
N THR A 216 -0.64 -20.82 -9.09
CA THR A 216 -1.97 -20.33 -8.73
C THR A 216 -1.93 -19.14 -7.79
N LEU A 217 -0.75 -18.63 -7.43
CA LEU A 217 -0.58 -17.45 -6.60
C LEU A 217 -0.46 -16.19 -7.46
N LEU A 218 -1.00 -15.09 -6.94
CA LEU A 218 -0.67 -13.76 -7.48
C LEU A 218 0.82 -13.49 -7.30
N GLN A 219 1.38 -12.69 -8.20
CA GLN A 219 2.72 -12.14 -8.02
C GLN A 219 2.62 -10.76 -7.34
N PRO A 220 3.66 -10.31 -6.62
CA PRO A 220 3.70 -8.96 -6.05
C PRO A 220 3.42 -7.86 -7.07
N GLU A 221 3.81 -8.07 -8.32
CA GLU A 221 3.62 -7.17 -9.46
C GLU A 221 2.14 -6.97 -9.83
N ASP A 222 1.27 -7.98 -9.60
CA ASP A 222 -0.18 -7.86 -9.84
C ASP A 222 -0.79 -6.83 -8.88
N VAL A 223 -0.35 -6.83 -7.62
CA VAL A 223 -0.78 -5.85 -6.62
C VAL A 223 -0.20 -4.47 -6.93
N ALA A 224 1.06 -4.40 -7.36
CA ALA A 224 1.69 -3.15 -7.77
C ALA A 224 1.01 -2.52 -8.99
N HIS A 225 0.52 -3.34 -9.93
CA HIS A 225 -0.29 -2.88 -11.06
C HIS A 225 -1.61 -2.25 -10.59
N ALA A 226 -2.31 -2.88 -9.66
CA ALA A 226 -3.54 -2.32 -9.07
C ALA A 226 -3.28 -0.99 -8.35
N VAL A 227 -2.16 -0.84 -7.61
CA VAL A 227 -1.77 0.44 -7.01
C VAL A 227 -1.54 1.50 -8.09
N ALA A 228 -0.80 1.17 -9.15
CA ALA A 228 -0.55 2.09 -10.26
C ALA A 228 -1.86 2.58 -10.88
N MET A 229 -2.83 1.69 -11.11
CA MET A 229 -4.15 2.04 -11.63
C MET A 229 -4.89 3.05 -10.73
N LEU A 230 -4.83 2.87 -9.40
CA LEU A 230 -5.51 3.77 -8.47
C LEU A 230 -4.87 5.18 -8.45
N VAL A 231 -3.56 5.28 -8.56
CA VAL A 231 -2.87 6.59 -8.47
C VAL A 231 -2.81 7.33 -9.81
N THR A 232 -3.14 6.67 -10.92
CA THR A 232 -3.16 7.25 -12.27
C THR A 232 -4.55 7.36 -12.87
N GLN A 233 -5.60 7.13 -12.07
CA GLN A 233 -6.98 7.30 -12.52
C GLN A 233 -7.28 8.76 -12.91
N SER A 234 -8.29 8.95 -13.78
CA SER A 234 -8.66 10.29 -14.23
C SER A 234 -9.10 11.20 -13.07
N PRO A 235 -8.96 12.55 -13.20
CA PRO A 235 -9.23 13.49 -12.11
C PRO A 235 -10.63 13.37 -11.49
N GLN A 236 -11.67 13.07 -12.27
CA GLN A 236 -13.04 12.90 -11.83
C GLN A 236 -13.37 11.50 -11.32
N SER A 237 -12.45 10.54 -11.50
CA SER A 237 -12.65 9.14 -11.10
C SER A 237 -12.26 8.93 -9.64
N PHE A 238 -12.99 8.05 -8.96
CA PHE A 238 -12.64 7.54 -7.64
C PHE A 238 -12.86 6.03 -7.57
N ILE A 239 -11.78 5.28 -7.79
CA ILE A 239 -11.76 3.85 -7.57
C ILE A 239 -11.45 3.62 -6.09
N SER A 240 -12.48 3.28 -5.31
CA SER A 240 -12.37 3.17 -3.86
C SER A 240 -11.86 1.80 -3.40
N GLU A 241 -12.15 0.74 -4.18
CA GLU A 241 -11.84 -0.64 -3.78
C GLU A 241 -11.50 -1.51 -4.99
N VAL A 242 -10.48 -2.37 -4.85
CA VAL A 242 -10.07 -3.33 -5.87
C VAL A 242 -9.79 -4.68 -5.24
N ASP A 243 -10.51 -5.71 -5.68
CA ASP A 243 -10.18 -7.11 -5.40
C ASP A 243 -9.21 -7.64 -6.46
N VAL A 244 -8.06 -8.17 -6.02
CA VAL A 244 -7.11 -8.86 -6.89
C VAL A 244 -7.13 -10.34 -6.54
N ARG A 245 -7.64 -11.18 -7.44
CA ARG A 245 -7.83 -12.61 -7.20
C ARG A 245 -6.97 -13.45 -8.13
N PRO A 246 -6.37 -14.55 -7.64
CA PRO A 246 -5.81 -15.54 -8.55
C PRO A 246 -6.87 -16.02 -9.53
N LEU A 247 -6.52 -16.14 -10.81
CA LEU A 247 -7.44 -16.62 -11.82
C LEU A 247 -7.91 -18.06 -11.54
N ARG A 248 -7.01 -18.89 -11.01
CA ARG A 248 -7.32 -20.27 -10.60
C ARG A 248 -7.38 -20.34 -9.08
N LYS A 249 -8.38 -21.05 -8.55
CA LYS A 249 -8.41 -21.35 -7.11
C LYS A 249 -7.24 -22.29 -6.77
N ALA A 250 -6.55 -21.98 -5.67
CA ALA A 250 -5.50 -22.84 -5.12
C ALA A 250 -6.09 -24.10 -4.50
#